data_48f92cfbfdbdd2af5765a3321d76cd96
#
_entry.id   48f92cfbfdbdd2af5765a3321d76cd96
#
_cell.length_a   1.000
_cell.length_b   1.000
_cell.length_c   1.000
_cell.angle_alpha   90.00
_cell.angle_beta   90.00
_cell.angle_gamma   90.00
#
_symmetry.space_group_name_H-M   'P 1'
#
loop_
_entity.id
_entity.type
_entity.pdbx_description
1 polymer ?
#
loop_
_entity_poly.entity_id
_entity_poly.type
_entity_poly.pdbx_seq_one_letter_code
_entity_poly.pdbx_strand_id
1 'polypeptide(L)'
;MHRQTRATSIPVKVKAAVAERDCNHGPATCILCGAPGGPHCHVVRRSQGGMGVEENIVTLCDKCHYAFDEGLFMDRLRPLGFNSREDIRTYIIDYLKGFYPDWSE
;
A
#
# COMPACT_ATOMS: atom_id res chain seq x y z
N MET A 1 -23.02 -2.92 9.06
CA MET A 1 -21.85 -2.88 8.18
C MET A 1 -22.28 -2.77 6.73
N HIS A 2 -21.63 -1.95 5.96
CA HIS A 2 -22.02 -1.69 4.58
C HIS A 2 -21.55 -2.81 3.66
N ARG A 3 -22.33 -3.08 2.60
CA ARG A 3 -21.94 -4.04 1.57
C ARG A 3 -20.61 -3.67 0.92
N GLN A 4 -20.40 -2.38 0.69
CA GLN A 4 -19.16 -1.87 0.12
C GLN A 4 -17.95 -2.19 1.00
N THR A 5 -18.10 -2.09 2.31
CA THR A 5 -17.05 -2.47 3.25
C THR A 5 -16.67 -3.93 3.09
N ARG A 6 -17.69 -4.79 2.91
CA ARG A 6 -17.46 -6.22 2.71
C ARG A 6 -16.69 -6.50 1.43
N ALA A 7 -17.04 -5.82 0.33
CA ALA A 7 -16.38 -5.99 -0.96
C ALA A 7 -14.98 -5.43 -0.97
N THR A 8 -14.70 -4.38 -0.18
CA THR A 8 -13.40 -3.70 -0.16
C THR A 8 -12.51 -4.09 1.01
N SER A 9 -13.03 -4.88 1.97
CA SER A 9 -12.21 -5.36 3.09
C SER A 9 -11.16 -6.34 2.58
N ILE A 10 -10.07 -6.49 3.35
CA ILE A 10 -8.94 -7.32 2.94
C ILE A 10 -9.06 -8.69 3.59
N PRO A 11 -9.32 -9.76 2.80
CA PRO A 11 -9.35 -11.12 3.35
C PRO A 11 -8.00 -11.54 3.92
N VAL A 12 -8.01 -12.44 4.89
CA VAL A 12 -6.80 -12.94 5.54
C VAL A 12 -5.82 -13.53 4.51
N LYS A 13 -6.32 -14.30 3.55
CA LYS A 13 -5.47 -14.90 2.51
C LYS A 13 -4.78 -13.84 1.64
N VAL A 14 -5.45 -12.71 1.41
CA VAL A 14 -4.85 -11.60 0.64
C VAL A 14 -3.76 -10.93 1.46
N LYS A 15 -4.01 -10.69 2.75
CA LYS A 15 -2.99 -10.13 3.64
C LYS A 15 -1.74 -11.01 3.67
N ALA A 16 -1.91 -12.32 3.74
CA ALA A 16 -0.79 -13.26 3.74
C ALA A 16 -0.01 -13.20 2.43
N ALA A 17 -0.71 -13.15 1.29
CA ALA A 17 -0.08 -13.06 -0.02
C ALA A 17 0.69 -11.75 -0.18
N VAL A 18 0.12 -10.64 0.27
CA VAL A 18 0.77 -9.33 0.22
C VAL A 18 2.00 -9.29 1.12
N ALA A 19 1.90 -9.81 2.33
CA ALA A 19 3.03 -9.85 3.26
C ALA A 19 4.18 -10.67 2.69
N GLU A 20 3.88 -11.78 2.04
CA GLU A 20 4.91 -12.63 1.39
C GLU A 20 5.53 -11.92 0.19
N ARG A 21 4.71 -11.30 -0.66
CA ARG A 21 5.20 -10.55 -1.82
C ARG A 21 6.12 -9.40 -1.39
N ASP A 22 5.77 -8.70 -0.32
CA ASP A 22 6.45 -7.47 0.11
C ASP A 22 7.59 -7.76 1.11
N CYS A 23 8.05 -8.99 1.22
CA CYS A 23 9.03 -9.38 2.22
C CYS A 23 10.49 -9.17 1.81
N ASN A 24 10.78 -8.32 0.83
CA ASN A 24 12.14 -8.07 0.36
C ASN A 24 13.10 -7.60 1.46
N HIS A 25 12.58 -6.97 2.49
CA HIS A 25 13.35 -6.47 3.62
C HIS A 25 13.02 -7.21 4.92
N GLY A 26 12.37 -8.37 4.80
CA GLY A 26 11.91 -9.15 5.93
C GLY A 26 10.39 -9.12 6.05
N PRO A 27 9.79 -10.07 6.80
CA PRO A 27 8.34 -10.12 6.94
C PRO A 27 7.79 -8.85 7.59
N ALA A 28 6.61 -8.42 7.14
CA ALA A 28 5.87 -7.27 7.68
C ALA A 28 6.66 -5.95 7.63
N THR A 29 7.43 -5.72 6.55
CA THR A 29 8.17 -4.46 6.38
C THR A 29 7.54 -3.54 5.34
N CYS A 30 7.60 -2.24 5.61
CA CYS A 30 7.12 -1.20 4.72
C CYS A 30 7.94 -1.16 3.42
N ILE A 31 7.28 -1.13 2.27
CA ILE A 31 7.97 -1.08 0.98
C ILE A 31 8.64 0.27 0.69
N LEU A 32 8.30 1.32 1.45
CA LEU A 32 8.88 2.65 1.26
C LEU A 32 10.11 2.87 2.14
N CYS A 33 10.02 2.59 3.44
CA CYS A 33 11.07 2.94 4.39
C CYS A 33 11.72 1.74 5.08
N GLY A 34 11.19 0.53 4.91
CA GLY A 34 11.73 -0.67 5.55
C GLY A 34 11.39 -0.85 7.01
N ALA A 35 10.63 0.06 7.61
CA ALA A 35 10.18 -0.07 8.99
C ALA A 35 9.08 -1.15 9.11
N PRO A 36 8.84 -1.70 10.32
CA PRO A 36 7.74 -2.63 10.51
C PRO A 36 6.41 -2.04 10.05
N GLY A 37 5.63 -2.82 9.30
CA GLY A 37 4.35 -2.36 8.76
C GLY A 37 3.39 -3.51 8.56
N GLY A 38 2.25 -3.23 7.94
CA GLY A 38 1.23 -4.24 7.68
C GLY A 38 0.62 -4.11 6.29
N PRO A 39 0.00 -5.18 5.79
CA PRO A 39 -0.59 -5.23 4.44
C PRO A 39 -2.01 -4.62 4.44
N HIS A 40 -2.11 -3.34 4.75
CA HIS A 40 -3.40 -2.67 4.94
C HIS A 40 -3.64 -1.49 4.00
N CYS A 41 -2.66 -1.10 3.20
CA CYS A 41 -2.80 0.08 2.35
C CYS A 41 -3.48 -0.25 1.02
N HIS A 42 -4.64 0.36 0.79
CA HIS A 42 -5.33 0.30 -0.50
C HIS A 42 -4.75 1.37 -1.42
N VAL A 43 -4.23 0.98 -2.58
CA VAL A 43 -3.69 1.94 -3.56
C VAL A 43 -4.83 2.76 -4.16
N VAL A 44 -5.91 2.09 -4.59
CA VAL A 44 -7.18 2.75 -4.89
C VAL A 44 -8.02 2.69 -3.62
N ARG A 45 -8.42 3.85 -3.11
CA ARG A 45 -9.11 3.95 -1.82
C ARG A 45 -10.42 3.17 -1.79
N ARG A 46 -10.75 2.63 -0.62
CA ARG A 46 -12.03 1.95 -0.40
C ARG A 46 -13.21 2.85 -0.74
N SER A 47 -13.12 4.14 -0.39
CA SER A 47 -14.16 5.12 -0.70
C SER A 47 -14.36 5.35 -2.21
N GLN A 48 -13.38 4.96 -3.02
CA GLN A 48 -13.42 5.04 -4.47
C GLN A 48 -13.63 3.67 -5.11
N GLY A 49 -14.08 2.69 -4.34
CA GLY A 49 -14.35 1.35 -4.83
C GLY A 49 -13.15 0.42 -4.87
N GLY A 50 -12.03 0.83 -4.24
CA GLY A 50 -10.83 -0.01 -4.21
C GLY A 50 -11.07 -1.34 -3.53
N MET A 51 -10.72 -2.43 -4.23
CA MET A 51 -10.96 -3.79 -3.75
C MET A 51 -9.84 -4.29 -2.84
N GLY A 52 -10.19 -5.20 -1.93
CA GLY A 52 -9.24 -5.87 -1.05
C GLY A 52 -8.58 -7.06 -1.73
N VAL A 53 -7.92 -6.83 -2.87
CA VAL A 53 -7.21 -7.86 -3.64
C VAL A 53 -5.72 -7.53 -3.65
N GLU A 54 -4.88 -8.56 -3.84
CA GLU A 54 -3.43 -8.37 -3.73
C GLU A 54 -2.86 -7.33 -4.71
N GLU A 55 -3.50 -7.15 -5.88
CA GLU A 55 -3.08 -6.16 -6.86
C GLU A 55 -3.32 -4.72 -6.39
N ASN A 56 -4.14 -4.52 -5.36
CA ASN A 56 -4.49 -3.19 -4.85
C ASN A 56 -3.98 -2.93 -3.43
N ILE A 57 -3.26 -3.87 -2.83
CA ILE A 57 -2.82 -3.75 -1.44
C ILE A 57 -1.30 -3.80 -1.38
N VAL A 58 -0.70 -2.91 -0.57
CA VAL A 58 0.73 -2.92 -0.30
C VAL A 58 0.98 -2.82 1.20
N THR A 59 2.19 -3.25 1.62
CA THR A 59 2.61 -3.19 3.01
C THR A 59 3.28 -1.85 3.27
N LEU A 60 2.72 -1.07 4.18
CA LEU A 60 3.28 0.20 4.64
C LEU A 60 3.27 0.25 6.16
N CYS A 61 4.25 0.96 6.74
CA CYS A 61 4.18 1.29 8.16
C CYS A 61 3.10 2.36 8.37
N ASP A 62 2.68 2.56 9.61
CA ASP A 62 1.58 3.49 9.92
C ASP A 62 1.87 4.89 9.38
N LYS A 63 3.08 5.41 9.56
CA LYS A 63 3.42 6.77 9.13
C LYS A 63 3.43 6.92 7.63
N CYS A 64 3.98 5.92 6.91
CA CYS A 64 3.95 5.95 5.44
C CYS A 64 2.52 5.80 4.91
N HIS A 65 1.70 5.02 5.59
CA HIS A 65 0.28 4.88 5.24
C HIS A 65 -0.45 6.22 5.39
N TYR A 66 -0.25 6.93 6.50
CA TYR A 66 -0.83 8.26 6.69
C TYR A 66 -0.30 9.26 5.67
N ALA A 67 0.99 9.18 5.34
CA ALA A 67 1.57 10.05 4.33
C ALA A 67 0.92 9.84 2.97
N PHE A 68 0.73 8.59 2.59
CA PHE A 68 0.09 8.26 1.31
C PHE A 68 -1.38 8.67 1.29
N ASP A 69 -2.13 8.36 2.36
CA ASP A 69 -3.57 8.64 2.40
C ASP A 69 -3.90 10.11 2.63
N GLU A 70 -3.15 10.79 3.49
CA GLU A 70 -3.54 12.10 4.00
C GLU A 70 -2.45 13.17 3.89
N GLY A 71 -1.26 12.82 3.43
CA GLY A 71 -0.16 13.75 3.31
C GLY A 71 0.50 14.12 4.63
N LEU A 72 0.28 13.33 5.68
CA LEU A 72 0.91 13.54 6.99
C LEU A 72 2.31 12.93 7.00
N PHE A 73 3.16 13.42 7.90
CA PHE A 73 4.52 12.88 8.09
C PHE A 73 5.40 12.91 6.83
N MET A 74 5.15 13.82 5.91
CA MET A 74 5.92 13.92 4.67
C MET A 74 7.39 14.23 4.91
N ASP A 75 7.72 14.93 5.99
CA ASP A 75 9.13 15.23 6.35
C ASP A 75 9.95 13.96 6.54
N ARG A 76 9.32 12.90 7.00
CA ARG A 76 9.94 11.60 7.19
C ARG A 76 10.30 10.94 5.84
N LEU A 77 9.55 11.26 4.79
CA LEU A 77 9.70 10.63 3.48
C LEU A 77 10.56 11.42 2.52
N ARG A 78 10.77 12.72 2.76
CA ARG A 78 11.61 13.55 1.89
C ARG A 78 13.03 13.02 1.75
N PRO A 79 13.71 12.57 2.84
CA PRO A 79 15.04 11.98 2.68
C PRO A 79 15.07 10.73 1.81
N LEU A 80 13.94 10.07 1.62
CA LEU A 80 13.81 8.88 0.77
C LEU A 80 13.48 9.23 -0.68
N GLY A 81 13.31 10.52 -0.98
CA GLY A 81 13.00 10.97 -2.33
C GLY A 81 11.54 11.24 -2.60
N PHE A 82 10.67 11.14 -1.60
CA PHE A 82 9.23 11.36 -1.76
C PHE A 82 8.87 12.76 -1.25
N ASN A 83 8.56 13.68 -2.17
CA ASN A 83 8.24 15.06 -1.84
C ASN A 83 6.74 15.35 -1.84
N SER A 84 5.94 14.43 -2.36
CA SER A 84 4.49 14.59 -2.45
C SER A 84 3.81 13.24 -2.37
N ARG A 85 2.50 13.25 -2.14
CA ARG A 85 1.68 12.02 -2.19
C ARG A 85 1.74 11.38 -3.57
N GLU A 86 1.83 12.21 -4.60
CA GLU A 86 1.92 11.73 -5.97
C GLU A 86 3.20 10.92 -6.20
N ASP A 87 4.32 11.37 -5.62
CA ASP A 87 5.58 10.62 -5.67
C ASP A 87 5.44 9.24 -5.05
N ILE A 88 4.77 9.17 -3.90
CA ILE A 88 4.52 7.90 -3.21
C ILE A 88 3.67 6.99 -4.09
N ARG A 89 2.59 7.53 -4.65
CA ARG A 89 1.66 6.79 -5.51
C ARG A 89 2.38 6.22 -6.73
N THR A 90 3.18 7.05 -7.39
CA THR A 90 3.94 6.62 -8.57
C THR A 90 4.87 5.46 -8.23
N TYR A 91 5.58 5.56 -7.11
CA TYR A 91 6.47 4.50 -6.66
C TYR A 91 5.70 3.19 -6.40
N ILE A 92 4.58 3.28 -5.69
CA ILE A 92 3.75 2.11 -5.36
C ILE A 92 3.22 1.45 -6.64
N ILE A 93 2.71 2.25 -7.57
CA ILE A 93 2.18 1.74 -8.84
C ILE A 93 3.27 1.04 -9.64
N ASP A 94 4.46 1.65 -9.75
CA ASP A 94 5.58 1.04 -10.43
C ASP A 94 6.01 -0.27 -9.77
N TYR A 95 6.00 -0.29 -8.45
CA TYR A 95 6.29 -1.50 -7.68
C TYR A 95 5.29 -2.62 -8.02
N LEU A 96 4.00 -2.31 -8.03
CA LEU A 96 2.96 -3.28 -8.34
C LEU A 96 3.03 -3.76 -9.78
N LYS A 97 3.36 -2.89 -10.72
CA LYS A 97 3.52 -3.26 -12.14
C LYS A 97 4.65 -4.25 -12.34
N GLY A 98 5.62 -4.28 -11.45
CA GLY A 98 6.68 -5.27 -11.47
C GLY A 98 6.17 -6.70 -11.21
N PHE A 99 5.08 -6.83 -10.46
CA PHE A 99 4.45 -8.12 -10.17
C PHE A 99 3.23 -8.36 -11.07
N TYR A 100 2.53 -7.31 -11.47
CA TYR A 100 1.30 -7.39 -12.25
C TYR A 100 1.42 -6.44 -13.45
N PRO A 101 2.04 -6.90 -14.57
CA PRO A 101 2.33 -6.03 -15.71
C PRO A 101 1.09 -5.33 -16.30
N ASP A 102 -0.09 -5.94 -16.16
CA ASP A 102 -1.35 -5.38 -16.66
C ASP A 102 -2.07 -4.51 -15.63
N TRP A 103 -1.39 -4.15 -14.55
CA TRP A 103 -2.01 -3.37 -13.47
C TRP A 103 -2.55 -2.03 -13.98
N SER A 104 -3.78 -1.72 -13.61
CA SER A 104 -4.42 -0.44 -13.90
C SER A 104 -5.43 -0.12 -12.81
N GLU A 105 -5.76 1.16 -12.67
CA GLU A 105 -6.75 1.60 -11.67
C GLU A 105 -8.17 1.16 -12.01
#